data_13ad34a2fa7a84c3f27f7ead5a1d430d
#
_entry.id   13ad34a2fa7a84c3f27f7ead5a1d430d
#
_cell.length_a   1.000
_cell.length_b   1.000
_cell.length_c   1.000
_cell.angle_alpha   90.00
_cell.angle_beta   90.00
_cell.angle_gamma   90.00
#
_symmetry.space_group_name_H-M   'P 1'
#
loop_
_entity.id
_entity.type
_entity.pdbx_description
1 polymer ?
#
loop_
_entity_poly.entity_id
_entity_poly.type
_entity_poly.pdbx_seq_one_letter_code
_entity_poly.pdbx_strand_id
1 'polypeptide(L)'
;MLVAMVATTSAQAEIKFDKVVHNFGNFSEKSPVQKTTFTFTNVGNKPLVINQAIASCGCTVPSYTKQPIAPGQKGTITVTYNGKGMFPGHFKKSITVRSNGNVEMTRLYIEGVMTEETKQ
;
A
#
# COMPACT_ATOMS: atom_id res chain seq x y z
N MET A 1 47.66 13.03 2.82
CA MET A 1 47.09 11.83 3.43
C MET A 1 45.62 11.78 3.16
N LEU A 2 45.21 10.80 2.45
CA LEU A 2 43.83 10.65 2.08
C LEU A 2 43.03 10.03 3.21
N VAL A 3 42.20 10.80 3.87
CA VAL A 3 41.23 10.23 4.78
C VAL A 3 40.06 9.75 3.93
N ALA A 4 40.06 8.46 3.68
CA ALA A 4 38.91 7.86 3.08
C ALA A 4 37.75 8.02 4.07
N MET A 5 36.89 8.98 3.83
CA MET A 5 35.63 9.00 4.51
C MET A 5 34.85 7.80 4.03
N VAL A 6 34.91 6.76 4.82
CA VAL A 6 33.99 5.66 4.65
C VAL A 6 32.65 6.21 5.06
N ALA A 7 31.87 6.61 4.08
CA ALA A 7 30.46 6.81 4.30
C ALA A 7 29.94 5.46 4.76
N THR A 8 29.72 5.33 6.04
CA THR A 8 29.00 4.18 6.56
C THR A 8 27.58 4.28 6.05
N THR A 9 27.34 3.75 4.86
CA THR A 9 26.00 3.39 4.46
C THR A 9 25.60 2.25 5.36
N SER A 10 24.77 2.53 6.35
CA SER A 10 24.17 1.47 7.13
C SER A 10 23.42 0.59 6.14
N ALA A 11 23.82 -0.69 6.08
CA ALA A 11 23.17 -1.66 5.24
C ALA A 11 21.76 -1.87 5.78
N GLN A 12 20.76 -1.50 5.00
CA GLN A 12 19.35 -1.67 5.38
C GLN A 12 18.48 -1.79 4.16
N ALA A 13 17.35 -2.43 4.35
CA ALA A 13 16.29 -2.42 3.35
C ALA A 13 15.64 -1.04 3.36
N GLU A 14 15.18 -0.59 2.19
CA GLU A 14 14.48 0.69 2.08
C GLU A 14 13.29 0.51 1.15
N ILE A 15 12.13 0.94 1.61
CA ILE A 15 10.91 0.81 0.86
C ILE A 15 10.53 2.15 0.23
N LYS A 16 10.25 2.12 -1.07
CA LYS A 16 9.79 3.30 -1.79
C LYS A 16 8.55 2.93 -2.60
N PHE A 17 7.42 3.55 -2.26
CA PHE A 17 6.18 3.35 -2.99
C PHE A 17 6.09 4.27 -4.20
N ASP A 18 5.56 3.76 -5.30
CA ASP A 18 5.31 4.57 -6.50
C ASP A 18 4.24 5.63 -6.21
N LYS A 19 3.25 5.25 -5.41
CA LYS A 19 2.20 6.15 -4.92
C LYS A 19 1.71 5.63 -3.59
N VAL A 20 1.15 6.51 -2.78
CA VAL A 20 0.60 6.13 -1.47
C VAL A 20 -0.90 6.39 -1.37
N VAL A 21 -1.50 6.96 -2.39
CA VAL A 21 -2.95 7.22 -2.46
C VAL A 21 -3.47 6.73 -3.79
N HIS A 22 -4.58 6.01 -3.75
CA HIS A 22 -5.29 5.61 -4.95
C HIS A 22 -6.75 6.05 -4.86
N ASN A 23 -7.21 6.78 -5.87
CA ASN A 23 -8.59 7.21 -5.96
C ASN A 23 -9.29 6.36 -7.02
N PHE A 24 -10.30 5.59 -6.58
CA PHE A 24 -11.10 4.77 -7.49
C PHE A 24 -12.06 5.60 -8.36
N GLY A 25 -12.24 6.87 -8.00
CA GLY A 25 -13.24 7.69 -8.67
C GLY A 25 -14.64 7.29 -8.25
N ASN A 26 -15.59 7.54 -9.13
CA ASN A 26 -17.00 7.18 -8.89
C ASN A 26 -17.27 5.77 -9.38
N PHE A 27 -17.96 4.99 -8.57
CA PHE A 27 -18.41 3.66 -8.98
C PHE A 27 -19.77 3.36 -8.33
N SER A 28 -20.53 2.51 -8.98
CA SER A 28 -21.90 2.18 -8.55
C SER A 28 -21.90 1.24 -7.36
N GLU A 29 -22.86 1.40 -6.46
CA GLU A 29 -23.09 0.44 -5.39
C GLU A 29 -23.46 -0.96 -5.89
N LYS A 30 -23.84 -1.08 -7.17
CA LYS A 30 -24.09 -2.37 -7.81
C LYS A 30 -22.79 -3.09 -8.17
N SER A 31 -21.68 -2.37 -8.23
CA SER A 31 -20.35 -2.92 -8.43
C SER A 31 -19.47 -2.48 -7.28
N PRO A 32 -19.78 -2.96 -6.07
CA PRO A 32 -19.20 -2.38 -4.85
C PRO A 32 -17.77 -2.78 -4.56
N VAL A 33 -17.23 -3.78 -5.28
CA VAL A 33 -15.88 -4.25 -5.02
C VAL A 33 -14.91 -3.57 -5.96
N GLN A 34 -13.93 -2.86 -5.39
CA GLN A 34 -12.89 -2.17 -6.14
C GLN A 34 -11.53 -2.66 -5.68
N LYS A 35 -10.59 -2.77 -6.59
CA LYS A 35 -9.28 -3.33 -6.30
C LYS A 35 -8.19 -2.49 -6.92
N THR A 36 -7.12 -2.27 -6.19
CA THR A 36 -5.93 -1.58 -6.70
C THR A 36 -4.68 -2.23 -6.16
N THR A 37 -3.56 -1.96 -6.82
CA THR A 37 -2.27 -2.47 -6.43
C THR A 37 -1.31 -1.31 -6.24
N PHE A 38 -0.68 -1.26 -5.06
CA PHE A 38 0.41 -0.33 -4.78
C PHE A 38 1.73 -1.08 -5.02
N THR A 39 2.56 -0.52 -5.85
CA THR A 39 3.87 -1.11 -6.15
C THR A 39 4.94 -0.37 -5.38
N PHE A 40 5.86 -1.11 -4.79
CA PHE A 40 7.02 -0.54 -4.11
C PHE A 40 8.29 -1.18 -4.62
N THR A 41 9.40 -0.46 -4.42
CA THR A 41 10.73 -0.93 -4.79
C THR A 41 11.60 -0.95 -3.55
N ASN A 42 12.42 -1.99 -3.41
CA ASN A 42 13.46 -2.00 -2.41
C ASN A 42 14.64 -1.19 -2.97
N VAL A 43 14.78 0.03 -2.48
CA VAL A 43 15.88 0.92 -2.90
C VAL A 43 17.06 0.86 -1.95
N GLY A 44 17.03 -0.06 -1.01
CA GLY A 44 18.12 -0.31 -0.08
C GLY A 44 19.09 -1.35 -0.58
N ASN A 45 19.90 -1.87 0.30
CA ASN A 45 20.95 -2.85 -0.02
C ASN A 45 20.83 -4.15 0.78
N LYS A 46 19.71 -4.37 1.45
CA LYS A 46 19.38 -5.63 2.11
C LYS A 46 17.98 -6.08 1.71
N PRO A 47 17.67 -7.36 1.83
CA PRO A 47 16.32 -7.85 1.51
C PRO A 47 15.26 -7.14 2.31
N LEU A 48 14.19 -6.74 1.64
CA LEU A 48 13.05 -6.06 2.24
C LEU A 48 11.95 -7.10 2.51
N VAL A 49 11.44 -7.11 3.73
CA VAL A 49 10.37 -8.03 4.13
C VAL A 49 9.18 -7.21 4.61
N ILE A 50 8.02 -7.46 4.02
CA ILE A 50 6.77 -6.89 4.52
C ILE A 50 6.30 -7.76 5.67
N ASN A 51 6.19 -7.16 6.84
CA ASN A 51 5.78 -7.86 8.05
C ASN A 51 4.26 -7.92 8.20
N GLN A 52 3.58 -6.84 7.76
CA GLN A 52 2.17 -6.71 8.04
C GLN A 52 1.55 -5.63 7.17
N ALA A 53 0.30 -5.82 6.79
CA ALA A 53 -0.51 -4.78 6.15
C ALA A 53 -1.90 -4.85 6.78
N ILE A 54 -2.27 -3.78 7.48
CA ILE A 54 -3.52 -3.72 8.25
C ILE A 54 -4.38 -2.58 7.74
N ALA A 55 -5.62 -2.91 7.39
CA ALA A 55 -6.60 -1.91 7.00
C ALA A 55 -7.32 -1.33 8.21
N SER A 56 -7.73 -0.08 8.09
CA SER A 56 -8.48 0.62 9.14
C SER A 56 -9.94 0.17 9.25
N CYS A 57 -10.40 -0.64 8.30
CA CYS A 57 -11.80 -1.05 8.18
C CYS A 57 -11.86 -2.50 7.71
N GLY A 58 -12.79 -3.29 8.25
CA GLY A 58 -13.04 -4.64 7.76
C GLY A 58 -13.54 -4.69 6.33
N CYS A 59 -13.96 -3.53 5.79
CA CYS A 59 -14.39 -3.40 4.40
C CYS A 59 -13.22 -3.40 3.41
N THR A 60 -12.00 -3.35 3.91
CA THR A 60 -10.78 -3.24 3.10
C THR A 60 -9.86 -4.39 3.44
N VAL A 61 -9.47 -5.17 2.44
CA VAL A 61 -8.62 -6.35 2.63
C VAL A 61 -7.32 -6.17 1.86
N PRO A 62 -6.20 -6.00 2.55
CA PRO A 62 -4.90 -5.94 1.90
C PRO A 62 -4.26 -7.31 1.77
N SER A 63 -3.50 -7.51 0.71
CA SER A 63 -2.61 -8.66 0.58
C SER A 63 -1.27 -8.15 0.06
N TYR A 64 -0.21 -8.87 0.30
CA TYR A 64 1.12 -8.37 -0.02
C TYR A 64 2.08 -9.50 -0.38
N THR A 65 3.17 -9.10 -1.04
CA THR A 65 4.24 -10.03 -1.41
C THR A 65 4.86 -10.62 -0.15
N LYS A 66 4.82 -11.93 -0.03
CA LYS A 66 5.28 -12.66 1.17
C LYS A 66 6.78 -12.94 1.16
N GLN A 67 7.37 -13.08 -0.03
CA GLN A 67 8.79 -13.36 -0.15
C GLN A 67 9.62 -12.13 0.11
N PRO A 68 10.86 -12.29 0.62
CA PRO A 68 11.80 -11.17 0.70
C PRO A 68 12.03 -10.57 -0.68
N ILE A 69 12.11 -9.25 -0.72
CA ILE A 69 12.33 -8.49 -1.96
C ILE A 69 13.79 -8.06 -1.98
N ALA A 70 14.54 -8.58 -2.95
CA ALA A 70 15.96 -8.28 -3.11
C ALA A 70 16.17 -6.80 -3.46
N PRO A 71 17.34 -6.23 -3.16
CA PRO A 71 17.64 -4.86 -3.56
C PRO A 71 17.40 -4.63 -5.05
N GLY A 72 16.72 -3.55 -5.36
CA GLY A 72 16.37 -3.19 -6.74
C GLY A 72 15.12 -3.86 -7.27
N GLN A 73 14.56 -4.82 -6.54
CA GLN A 73 13.37 -5.54 -6.98
C GLN A 73 12.11 -4.87 -6.44
N LYS A 74 10.98 -5.26 -7.02
CA LYS A 74 9.67 -4.70 -6.68
C LYS A 74 8.78 -5.70 -5.99
N GLY A 75 7.89 -5.19 -5.14
CA GLY A 75 6.83 -5.95 -4.54
C GLY A 75 5.52 -5.19 -4.63
N THR A 76 4.45 -5.81 -4.17
CA THR A 76 3.12 -5.21 -4.29
C THR A 76 2.32 -5.37 -3.01
N ILE A 77 1.46 -4.37 -2.77
CA ILE A 77 0.38 -4.44 -1.79
C ILE A 77 -0.90 -4.30 -2.60
N THR A 78 -1.69 -5.35 -2.64
CA THR A 78 -2.97 -5.34 -3.34
C THR A 78 -4.08 -5.08 -2.33
N VAL A 79 -4.93 -4.10 -2.61
CA VAL A 79 -5.97 -3.66 -1.69
C VAL A 79 -7.32 -3.83 -2.35
N THR A 80 -8.22 -4.56 -1.69
CA THR A 80 -9.58 -4.75 -2.15
C THR A 80 -10.53 -4.04 -1.21
N TYR A 81 -11.33 -3.13 -1.77
CA TYR A 81 -12.40 -2.45 -1.02
C TYR A 81 -13.73 -3.11 -1.39
N ASN A 82 -14.47 -3.53 -0.37
CA ASN A 82 -15.80 -4.07 -0.55
C ASN A 82 -16.82 -3.13 0.07
N GLY A 83 -17.51 -2.39 -0.80
CA GLY A 83 -18.54 -1.44 -0.35
C GLY A 83 -19.91 -2.05 -0.15
N LYS A 84 -20.04 -3.38 -0.28
CA LYS A 84 -21.33 -4.03 -0.10
C LYS A 84 -21.85 -3.77 1.31
N GLY A 85 -23.06 -3.26 1.40
CA GLY A 85 -23.66 -2.95 2.69
C GLY A 85 -23.22 -1.63 3.31
N MET A 86 -22.30 -0.93 2.66
CA MET A 86 -21.86 0.38 3.10
C MET A 86 -22.79 1.45 2.55
N PHE A 87 -22.85 2.60 3.22
CA PHE A 87 -23.63 3.72 2.71
C PHE A 87 -22.92 4.32 1.49
N PRO A 88 -23.67 4.66 0.43
CA PRO A 88 -23.09 5.39 -0.70
C PRO A 88 -22.49 6.72 -0.24
N GLY A 89 -21.50 7.19 -0.98
CA GLY A 89 -20.84 8.44 -0.70
C GLY A 89 -19.33 8.32 -0.74
N HIS A 90 -18.66 9.38 -0.35
CA HIS A 90 -17.21 9.45 -0.31
C HIS A 90 -16.66 8.59 0.83
N PHE A 91 -15.60 7.85 0.53
CA PHE A 91 -14.86 7.12 1.55
C PHE A 91 -13.36 7.34 1.39
N LYS A 92 -12.66 7.19 2.50
CA LYS A 92 -11.19 7.16 2.51
C LYS A 92 -10.76 6.21 3.60
N LYS A 93 -10.00 5.18 3.23
CA LYS A 93 -9.54 4.15 4.16
C LYS A 93 -8.03 4.08 4.12
N SER A 94 -7.42 3.75 5.24
CA SER A 94 -5.98 3.63 5.33
C SER A 94 -5.55 2.18 5.49
N ILE A 95 -4.37 1.88 4.96
CA ILE A 95 -3.72 0.59 5.12
C ILE A 95 -2.34 0.89 5.70
N THR A 96 -2.06 0.33 6.86
CA THR A 96 -0.76 0.49 7.51
C THR A 96 0.13 -0.68 7.11
N VAL A 97 1.24 -0.37 6.44
CA VAL A 97 2.21 -1.36 5.98
C VAL A 97 3.43 -1.29 6.89
N ARG A 98 3.78 -2.43 7.49
CA ARG A 98 4.98 -2.54 8.32
C ARG A 98 6.01 -3.41 7.62
N SER A 99 7.26 -2.97 7.68
CA SER A 99 8.36 -3.69 7.04
C SER A 99 9.63 -3.54 7.88
N ASN A 100 10.65 -4.29 7.49
CA ASN A 100 11.97 -4.14 8.08
C ASN A 100 12.80 -3.03 7.42
N GLY A 101 12.15 -2.17 6.64
CA GLY A 101 12.84 -1.09 5.93
C GLY A 101 13.22 0.06 6.83
N ASN A 102 13.82 1.08 6.21
CA ASN A 102 14.27 2.30 6.89
C ASN A 102 13.13 3.05 7.55
N VAL A 103 11.93 2.92 6.98
CA VAL A 103 10.69 3.44 7.56
C VAL A 103 9.90 2.23 8.03
N GLU A 104 9.73 2.10 9.35
CA GLU A 104 9.06 0.95 9.92
C GLU A 104 7.61 0.83 9.47
N MET A 105 6.96 1.96 9.25
CA MET A 105 5.53 1.99 8.93
C MET A 105 5.25 3.02 7.85
N THR A 106 4.48 2.60 6.86
CA THR A 106 3.98 3.50 5.80
C THR A 106 2.47 3.34 5.72
N ARG A 107 1.75 4.44 5.63
CA ARG A 107 0.32 4.41 5.41
C ARG A 107 -0.01 4.65 3.95
N LEU A 108 -0.83 3.75 3.42
CA LEU A 108 -1.41 3.88 2.10
C LEU A 108 -2.87 4.25 2.28
N TYR A 109 -3.43 4.93 1.28
CA TYR A 109 -4.82 5.35 1.32
C TYR A 109 -5.53 4.95 0.05
N ILE A 110 -6.75 4.48 0.20
CA ILE A 110 -7.68 4.34 -0.92
C ILE A 110 -8.84 5.29 -0.65
N GLU A 111 -9.36 5.88 -1.72
CA GLU A 111 -10.52 6.74 -1.62
C GLU A 111 -11.37 6.62 -2.87
N GLY A 112 -12.59 7.07 -2.79
CA GLY A 112 -13.48 7.04 -3.92
C GLY A 112 -14.87 7.49 -3.51
N VAL A 113 -15.78 7.44 -4.47
CA VAL A 113 -17.18 7.77 -4.25
C VAL A 113 -18.02 6.63 -4.78
N MET A 114 -18.74 5.97 -3.88
CA MET A 114 -19.70 4.95 -4.29
C MET A 114 -21.05 5.63 -4.53
N THR A 115 -21.53 5.55 -5.74
CA THR A 115 -22.77 6.22 -6.11
C THR A 115 -23.97 5.33 -5.84
N GLU A 116 -25.05 5.96 -5.40
CA GLU A 116 -26.31 5.28 -5.20
C GLU A 116 -26.98 5.01 -6.54
N GLU A 117 -27.44 3.76 -6.71
CA GLU A 117 -28.23 3.40 -7.88
C GLU A 117 -29.68 3.59 -7.56
N THR A 118 -30.30 4.59 -8.19
CA THR A 118 -31.74 4.76 -8.07
C THR A 118 -32.43 3.74 -8.95
N LYS A 119 -33.33 2.99 -8.34
CA LYS A 119 -34.19 2.11 -9.12
C LYS A 119 -35.23 2.94 -9.86
N GLN A 120 -35.31 2.68 -11.12
CA GLN A 120 -36.35 3.23 -11.95
C GLN A 120 -37.59 2.35 -11.85
#